data_0dd1e6251bb4b02b1be4908682820fd4
#
_entry.id   0dd1e6251bb4b02b1be4908682820fd4
#
_cell.length_a   1.000
_cell.length_b   1.000
_cell.length_c   1.000
_cell.angle_alpha   90.00
_cell.angle_beta   90.00
_cell.angle_gamma   90.00
#
_symmetry.space_group_name_H-M   'P 1'
#
loop_
_entity.id
_entity.type
_entity.pdbx_description
1 polymer ?
#
loop_
_entity_poly.entity_id
_entity_poly.type
_entity_poly.pdbx_seq_one_letter_code
_entity_poly.pdbx_strand_id
1 'polypeptide(L)'
;MLEATMSFRCRWFEYLAYRPLIQQYFIEDPKMRHESAPKPRLTDKDYHHNYLSDEVSIEQRLEWAEKKYFVTTEEEPLFDAADILRFGKDLIVQHGFTTNLKGIDWLKRHFPEQRVHTVNFPGDPYPIHIDATFTPIKPGLILNNPQRKIPKEQRKLFEDNGWEIVHAAQPAHNAPPSLSYYSVWLSMNVLVLDPKTVCVEKSEVYQADQLDKLGMEVIPIDFRDVYAFGGSLHCSTTDAVSYTHLTLPTICSV
;
A
#
# COMPACT_ATOMS: atom_id res chain seq x y z
N MET A 1 -13.34 -4.37 10.23
CA MET A 1 -13.14 -3.66 8.94
C MET A 1 -13.07 -2.17 9.20
N LEU A 2 -12.13 -1.45 8.56
CA LEU A 2 -11.96 -0.01 8.72
C LEU A 2 -12.43 0.70 7.44
N GLU A 3 -13.42 1.60 7.58
CA GLU A 3 -13.90 2.46 6.49
C GLU A 3 -13.05 3.73 6.44
N ALA A 4 -12.06 3.77 5.57
CA ALA A 4 -11.21 4.95 5.34
C ALA A 4 -11.70 5.78 4.15
N THR A 5 -11.38 7.07 4.16
CA THR A 5 -11.51 7.94 2.98
C THR A 5 -10.18 8.01 2.26
N MET A 6 -10.22 8.32 0.96
CA MET A 6 -9.01 8.63 0.21
C MET A 6 -8.50 10.03 0.54
N SER A 7 -7.20 10.19 0.56
CA SER A 7 -6.53 11.47 0.84
C SER A 7 -6.56 12.45 -0.34
N PHE A 8 -6.98 12.03 -1.52
CA PHE A 8 -7.20 12.88 -2.68
C PHE A 8 -8.65 13.37 -2.75
N ARG A 9 -8.87 14.68 -2.92
CA ARG A 9 -10.22 15.29 -2.98
C ARG A 9 -11.14 14.63 -3.99
N CYS A 10 -10.66 14.34 -5.19
CA CYS A 10 -11.45 13.72 -6.25
C CYS A 10 -11.90 12.29 -5.92
N ARG A 11 -11.23 11.62 -4.98
CA ARG A 11 -11.50 10.25 -4.56
C ARG A 11 -12.17 10.16 -3.18
N TRP A 12 -12.43 11.28 -2.53
CA TRP A 12 -12.92 11.30 -1.14
C TRP A 12 -14.21 10.51 -0.95
N PHE A 13 -15.12 10.55 -1.92
CA PHE A 13 -16.43 9.90 -1.86
C PHE A 13 -16.42 8.40 -2.22
N GLU A 14 -15.29 7.84 -2.63
CA GLU A 14 -15.22 6.44 -3.08
C GLU A 14 -15.67 5.44 -2.00
N TYR A 15 -15.43 5.75 -0.72
CA TYR A 15 -15.87 4.88 0.38
C TYR A 15 -17.39 4.66 0.42
N LEU A 16 -18.18 5.57 -0.13
CA LEU A 16 -19.64 5.42 -0.20
C LEU A 16 -20.07 4.26 -1.10
N ALA A 17 -19.28 3.93 -2.12
CA ALA A 17 -19.57 2.80 -3.01
C ALA A 17 -19.46 1.44 -2.27
N TYR A 18 -18.57 1.35 -1.30
CA TYR A 18 -18.35 0.11 -0.53
C TYR A 18 -19.22 0.02 0.73
N ARG A 19 -19.76 1.12 1.21
CA ARG A 19 -20.53 1.17 2.45
C ARG A 19 -21.70 0.18 2.49
N PRO A 20 -22.52 0.00 1.45
CA PRO A 20 -23.60 -0.98 1.47
C PRO A 20 -23.10 -2.41 1.65
N LEU A 21 -21.98 -2.78 1.03
CA LEU A 21 -21.36 -4.10 1.17
C LEU A 21 -20.83 -4.32 2.59
N ILE A 22 -20.14 -3.33 3.14
CA ILE A 22 -19.62 -3.36 4.51
C ILE A 22 -20.77 -3.50 5.51
N GLN A 23 -21.87 -2.77 5.31
CA GLN A 23 -23.05 -2.84 6.16
C GLN A 23 -23.71 -4.22 6.08
N GLN A 24 -23.77 -4.83 4.90
CA GLN A 24 -24.30 -6.18 4.75
C GLN A 24 -23.48 -7.18 5.56
N TYR A 25 -22.14 -7.19 5.42
CA TYR A 25 -21.28 -8.08 6.21
C TYR A 25 -21.41 -7.83 7.72
N PHE A 26 -21.54 -6.58 8.13
CA PHE A 26 -21.72 -6.23 9.54
C PHE A 26 -23.05 -6.77 10.10
N ILE A 27 -24.13 -6.81 9.29
CA ILE A 27 -25.41 -7.37 9.68
C ILE A 27 -25.34 -8.91 9.74
N GLU A 28 -24.65 -9.53 8.80
CA GLU A 28 -24.54 -10.99 8.68
C GLU A 28 -23.57 -11.62 9.72
N ASP A 29 -22.52 -10.90 10.12
CA ASP A 29 -21.56 -11.36 11.12
C ASP A 29 -21.56 -10.46 12.36
N PRO A 30 -22.25 -10.86 13.45
CA PRO A 30 -22.31 -10.07 14.67
C PRO A 30 -20.98 -9.96 15.40
N LYS A 31 -19.94 -10.69 14.99
CA LYS A 31 -18.56 -10.57 15.51
C LYS A 31 -17.72 -9.59 14.72
N MET A 32 -18.20 -9.13 13.59
CA MET A 32 -17.49 -8.16 12.77
C MET A 32 -17.40 -6.82 13.49
N ARG A 33 -16.19 -6.32 13.64
CA ARG A 33 -15.95 -4.94 14.08
C ARG A 33 -15.91 -4.02 12.85
N HIS A 34 -16.80 -3.04 12.79
CA HIS A 34 -16.83 -2.00 11.78
C HIS A 34 -16.49 -0.65 12.41
N GLU A 35 -15.45 -0.01 11.91
CA GLU A 35 -14.93 1.26 12.41
C GLU A 35 -14.87 2.29 11.28
N SER A 36 -15.26 3.52 11.57
CA SER A 36 -15.14 4.63 10.62
C SER A 36 -13.87 5.43 10.93
N ALA A 37 -13.00 5.55 9.95
CA ALA A 37 -11.84 6.42 10.03
C ALA A 37 -12.24 7.91 10.04
N PRO A 38 -11.34 8.84 10.41
CA PRO A 38 -11.57 10.26 10.24
C PRO A 38 -12.03 10.60 8.83
N LYS A 39 -12.92 11.58 8.73
CA LYS A 39 -13.41 12.12 7.46
C LYS A 39 -12.87 13.54 7.29
N PRO A 40 -11.61 13.70 6.89
CA PRO A 40 -10.98 15.02 6.73
C PRO A 40 -11.72 15.83 5.68
N ARG A 41 -11.72 17.14 5.84
CA ARG A 41 -12.40 18.06 4.90
C ARG A 41 -11.62 18.24 3.61
N LEU A 42 -10.32 17.91 3.62
CA LEU A 42 -9.40 18.06 2.51
C LEU A 42 -9.38 19.51 1.97
N THR A 43 -9.18 20.44 2.89
CA THR A 43 -9.06 21.87 2.57
C THR A 43 -7.70 22.16 1.93
N ASP A 44 -7.49 23.41 1.50
CA ASP A 44 -6.20 23.82 0.95
C ASP A 44 -5.06 23.76 1.97
N LYS A 45 -5.38 23.76 3.27
CA LYS A 45 -4.39 23.63 4.34
C LYS A 45 -3.83 22.20 4.47
N ASP A 46 -4.54 21.22 3.94
CA ASP A 46 -4.13 19.82 3.98
C ASP A 46 -3.04 19.48 2.96
N TYR A 47 -2.69 20.43 2.06
CA TYR A 47 -1.75 20.20 0.97
C TYR A 47 -0.71 21.29 0.83
N HIS A 48 0.50 20.89 0.46
CA HIS A 48 1.53 21.78 -0.06
C HIS A 48 1.28 22.02 -1.56
N HIS A 49 0.58 23.08 -1.92
CA HIS A 49 0.06 23.34 -3.27
C HIS A 49 1.10 23.27 -4.39
N ASN A 50 2.32 23.69 -4.10
CA ASN A 50 3.38 23.72 -5.11
C ASN A 50 4.07 22.35 -5.29
N TYR A 51 3.75 21.35 -4.48
CA TYR A 51 4.45 20.06 -4.50
C TYR A 51 4.40 19.37 -5.86
N LEU A 52 3.24 19.39 -6.52
CA LEU A 52 3.01 18.76 -7.82
C LEU A 52 3.05 19.76 -8.98
N SER A 53 3.49 20.99 -8.74
CA SER A 53 3.66 22.00 -9.79
C SER A 53 4.70 21.54 -10.83
N ASP A 54 4.45 21.85 -12.11
CA ASP A 54 5.39 21.61 -13.20
C ASP A 54 6.71 22.40 -13.05
N GLU A 55 6.72 23.43 -12.20
CA GLU A 55 7.90 24.22 -11.87
C GLU A 55 8.85 23.48 -10.91
N VAL A 56 8.37 22.45 -10.22
CA VAL A 56 9.18 21.64 -9.28
C VAL A 56 9.79 20.47 -10.02
N SER A 57 11.11 20.42 -10.06
CA SER A 57 11.84 19.35 -10.71
C SER A 57 11.67 18.00 -10.01
N ILE A 58 11.93 16.91 -10.73
CA ILE A 58 11.93 15.55 -10.16
C ILE A 58 12.98 15.44 -9.06
N GLU A 59 14.17 16.01 -9.26
CA GLU A 59 15.26 16.00 -8.29
C GLU A 59 14.84 16.69 -6.98
N GLN A 60 14.11 17.80 -7.09
CA GLN A 60 13.61 18.50 -5.91
C GLN A 60 12.55 17.66 -5.15
N ARG A 61 11.68 16.95 -5.85
CA ARG A 61 10.69 16.04 -5.22
C ARG A 61 11.38 14.85 -4.55
N LEU A 62 12.43 14.30 -5.15
CA LEU A 62 13.24 13.24 -4.54
C LEU A 62 13.94 13.74 -3.27
N GLU A 63 14.53 14.93 -3.29
CA GLU A 63 15.13 15.56 -2.11
C GLU A 63 14.08 15.79 -1.00
N TRP A 64 12.89 16.23 -1.35
CA TRP A 64 11.78 16.38 -0.41
C TRP A 64 11.33 15.05 0.20
N ALA A 65 11.22 13.99 -0.62
CA ALA A 65 10.89 12.66 -0.12
C ALA A 65 11.94 12.13 0.89
N GLU A 66 13.24 12.36 0.64
CA GLU A 66 14.31 12.04 1.59
C GLU A 66 14.16 12.81 2.91
N LYS A 67 13.73 14.06 2.85
CA LYS A 67 13.45 14.91 4.02
C LYS A 67 12.08 14.63 4.65
N LYS A 68 11.32 13.66 4.14
CA LYS A 68 9.95 13.34 4.57
C LYS A 68 8.98 14.52 4.45
N TYR A 69 9.23 15.39 3.47
CA TYR A 69 8.33 16.45 3.08
C TYR A 69 7.49 15.95 1.89
N PHE A 70 6.21 15.81 2.10
CA PHE A 70 5.27 15.25 1.13
C PHE A 70 4.19 16.25 0.73
N VAL A 71 3.33 15.87 -0.19
CA VAL A 71 2.25 16.74 -0.67
C VAL A 71 1.21 17.02 0.41
N THR A 72 0.96 16.07 1.30
CA THR A 72 0.05 16.25 2.44
C THR A 72 0.74 16.97 3.60
N THR A 73 0.01 17.84 4.26
CA THR A 73 0.44 18.50 5.50
C THR A 73 -0.01 17.71 6.73
N GLU A 74 0.31 18.25 7.91
CA GLU A 74 -0.17 17.72 9.19
C GLU A 74 -1.41 18.49 9.71
N GLU A 75 -2.26 19.07 8.84
CA GLU A 75 -3.46 19.82 9.27
C GLU A 75 -4.52 18.89 9.84
N GLU A 76 -4.99 17.92 9.08
CA GLU A 76 -5.97 16.90 9.50
C GLU A 76 -5.35 15.48 9.42
N PRO A 77 -5.88 14.49 10.16
CA PRO A 77 -5.42 13.10 10.03
C PRO A 77 -5.76 12.55 8.64
N LEU A 78 -4.76 12.20 7.86
CA LEU A 78 -4.89 11.64 6.51
C LEU A 78 -4.22 10.27 6.44
N PHE A 79 -4.91 9.29 5.89
CA PHE A 79 -4.31 8.02 5.47
C PHE A 79 -5.19 7.30 4.46
N ASP A 80 -4.54 6.67 3.50
CA ASP A 80 -5.17 5.72 2.60
C ASP A 80 -4.98 4.31 3.16
N ALA A 81 -6.01 3.47 3.11
CA ALA A 81 -5.92 2.09 3.61
C ALA A 81 -4.86 1.26 2.86
N ALA A 82 -4.60 1.59 1.59
CA ALA A 82 -3.57 0.98 0.77
C ALA A 82 -2.12 1.29 1.21
N ASP A 83 -1.93 2.20 2.17
CA ASP A 83 -0.64 2.45 2.84
C ASP A 83 -0.42 1.60 4.09
N ILE A 84 -1.31 0.63 4.35
CA ILE A 84 -1.27 -0.19 5.56
C ILE A 84 -1.13 -1.67 5.18
N LEU A 85 -0.03 -2.29 5.62
CA LEU A 85 0.14 -3.74 5.57
C LEU A 85 -0.07 -4.35 6.95
N ARG A 86 -0.76 -5.49 7.01
CA ARG A 86 -1.02 -6.19 8.26
C ARG A 86 -0.21 -7.47 8.37
N PHE A 87 0.56 -7.59 9.43
CA PHE A 87 1.34 -8.77 9.82
C PHE A 87 0.87 -9.26 11.20
N GLY A 88 -0.30 -9.90 11.23
CA GLY A 88 -0.91 -10.32 12.48
C GLY A 88 -1.29 -9.14 13.38
N LYS A 89 -0.54 -8.91 14.47
CA LYS A 89 -0.72 -7.76 15.38
C LYS A 89 0.09 -6.52 14.97
N ASP A 90 0.95 -6.63 13.96
CA ASP A 90 1.74 -5.52 13.48
C ASP A 90 1.06 -4.86 12.27
N LEU A 91 0.98 -3.55 12.29
CA LEU A 91 0.59 -2.72 11.16
C LEU A 91 1.81 -1.95 10.68
N ILE A 92 2.21 -2.20 9.44
CA ILE A 92 3.27 -1.45 8.78
C ILE A 92 2.60 -0.36 7.96
N VAL A 93 2.82 0.89 8.33
CA VAL A 93 2.13 2.03 7.73
C VAL A 93 3.14 2.94 7.05
N GLN A 94 2.95 3.16 5.75
CA GLN A 94 3.77 4.06 4.97
C GLN A 94 3.45 5.51 5.34
N HIS A 95 4.46 6.27 5.78
CA HIS A 95 4.41 7.73 5.79
C HIS A 95 4.86 8.23 4.42
N GLY A 96 3.99 8.95 3.71
CA GLY A 96 4.25 9.31 2.33
C GLY A 96 3.26 10.31 1.76
N PHE A 97 2.96 10.18 0.48
CA PHE A 97 2.13 11.12 -0.27
C PHE A 97 0.67 11.18 0.20
N THR A 98 0.14 10.10 0.71
CA THR A 98 -1.29 9.93 1.03
C THR A 98 -1.56 9.71 2.50
N THR A 99 -0.51 9.42 3.27
CA THR A 99 -0.61 9.14 4.70
C THR A 99 0.36 10.01 5.48
N ASN A 100 -0.18 10.85 6.36
CA ASN A 100 0.59 11.75 7.21
C ASN A 100 0.77 11.19 8.64
N LEU A 101 1.60 11.87 9.46
CA LEU A 101 1.87 11.42 10.83
C LEU A 101 0.64 11.51 11.73
N LYS A 102 -0.24 12.50 11.54
CA LYS A 102 -1.51 12.58 12.28
C LYS A 102 -2.41 11.39 12.02
N GLY A 103 -2.47 10.91 10.77
CA GLY A 103 -3.20 9.70 10.40
C GLY A 103 -2.63 8.47 11.07
N ILE A 104 -1.30 8.34 11.06
CA ILE A 104 -0.59 7.23 11.74
C ILE A 104 -0.82 7.27 13.25
N ASP A 105 -0.78 8.44 13.86
CA ASP A 105 -1.04 8.61 15.30
C ASP A 105 -2.50 8.33 15.66
N TRP A 106 -3.43 8.60 14.74
CA TRP A 106 -4.81 8.19 14.93
C TRP A 106 -4.92 6.65 14.96
N LEU A 107 -4.27 5.94 14.04
CA LEU A 107 -4.24 4.48 14.02
C LEU A 107 -3.67 3.90 15.32
N LYS A 108 -2.56 4.44 15.83
CA LYS A 108 -1.95 4.03 17.10
C LYS A 108 -2.91 4.16 18.28
N ARG A 109 -3.63 5.26 18.36
CA ARG A 109 -4.59 5.51 19.46
C ARG A 109 -5.86 4.69 19.32
N HIS A 110 -6.32 4.48 18.07
CA HIS A 110 -7.59 3.80 17.81
C HIS A 110 -7.48 2.28 17.90
N PHE A 111 -6.31 1.73 17.57
CA PHE A 111 -6.01 0.30 17.63
C PHE A 111 -4.88 0.00 18.62
N PRO A 112 -5.08 0.22 19.93
CA PRO A 112 -4.03 0.06 20.93
C PRO A 112 -3.55 -1.39 21.09
N GLU A 113 -4.32 -2.36 20.62
CA GLU A 113 -3.95 -3.78 20.54
C GLU A 113 -3.01 -4.13 19.39
N GLN A 114 -2.84 -3.20 18.42
CA GLN A 114 -1.95 -3.36 17.29
C GLN A 114 -0.64 -2.60 17.53
N ARG A 115 0.47 -3.16 17.04
CA ARG A 115 1.76 -2.46 17.01
C ARG A 115 1.89 -1.75 15.68
N VAL A 116 1.86 -0.43 15.68
CA VAL A 116 1.94 0.38 14.47
C VAL A 116 3.37 0.83 14.23
N HIS A 117 3.96 0.34 13.17
CA HIS A 117 5.31 0.68 12.70
C HIS A 117 5.23 1.65 11.53
N THR A 118 5.87 2.79 11.67
CA THR A 118 5.94 3.78 10.59
C THR A 118 7.13 3.49 9.70
N VAL A 119 6.90 3.34 8.40
CA VAL A 119 7.94 3.17 7.39
C VAL A 119 7.85 4.27 6.34
N ASN A 120 8.94 4.52 5.64
CA ASN A 120 8.97 5.41 4.48
C ASN A 120 9.86 4.82 3.39
N PHE A 121 9.53 5.16 2.14
CA PHE A 121 10.23 4.67 0.96
C PHE A 121 10.63 5.86 0.10
N PRO A 122 11.83 6.43 0.33
CA PRO A 122 12.37 7.48 -0.53
C PRO A 122 12.71 6.92 -1.91
N GLY A 123 12.89 7.80 -2.89
CA GLY A 123 13.43 7.43 -4.20
C GLY A 123 12.43 7.40 -5.36
N ASP A 124 11.14 7.60 -5.10
CA ASP A 124 10.15 7.77 -6.17
C ASP A 124 9.42 9.12 -5.98
N PRO A 125 9.40 10.00 -7.00
CA PRO A 125 8.71 11.29 -6.91
C PRO A 125 7.20 11.20 -7.13
N TYR A 126 6.68 10.02 -7.43
CA TYR A 126 5.27 9.82 -7.75
C TYR A 126 4.50 9.18 -6.59
N PRO A 127 3.21 9.51 -6.44
CA PRO A 127 2.36 8.84 -5.45
C PRO A 127 2.23 7.35 -5.78
N ILE A 128 2.61 6.51 -4.82
CA ILE A 128 2.41 5.07 -4.89
C ILE A 128 2.26 4.53 -3.46
N HIS A 129 1.31 3.63 -3.28
CA HIS A 129 1.04 3.01 -2.00
C HIS A 129 2.04 1.90 -1.66
N ILE A 130 2.03 1.48 -0.41
CA ILE A 130 2.92 0.44 0.08
C ILE A 130 2.68 -0.92 -0.60
N ASP A 131 1.46 -1.21 -1.01
CA ASP A 131 1.05 -2.46 -1.68
C ASP A 131 1.66 -2.66 -3.08
N ALA A 132 2.18 -1.59 -3.69
CA ALA A 132 2.96 -1.63 -4.92
C ALA A 132 4.43 -1.22 -4.70
N THR A 133 4.90 -1.22 -3.46
CA THR A 133 6.25 -0.81 -3.06
C THR A 133 6.96 -1.89 -2.25
N PHE A 134 6.23 -2.48 -1.31
CA PHE A 134 6.75 -3.43 -0.33
C PHE A 134 5.70 -4.53 -0.10
N THR A 135 5.73 -5.54 -0.93
CA THR A 135 4.64 -6.50 -1.09
C THR A 135 5.00 -7.85 -0.44
N PRO A 136 4.35 -8.23 0.67
CA PRO A 136 4.47 -9.57 1.23
C PRO A 136 3.91 -10.61 0.25
N ILE A 137 4.70 -11.63 -0.08
CA ILE A 137 4.31 -12.66 -1.06
C ILE A 137 3.93 -13.96 -0.36
N LYS A 138 4.71 -14.36 0.63
CA LYS A 138 4.45 -15.53 1.47
C LYS A 138 5.14 -15.35 2.81
N PRO A 139 4.86 -16.22 3.79
CA PRO A 139 5.55 -16.19 5.06
C PRO A 139 7.07 -16.13 4.89
N GLY A 140 7.68 -15.12 5.49
CA GLY A 140 9.12 -14.90 5.44
C GLY A 140 9.67 -14.26 4.17
N LEU A 141 8.83 -13.85 3.19
CA LEU A 141 9.30 -13.28 1.93
C LEU A 141 8.53 -12.01 1.54
N ILE A 142 9.27 -10.95 1.24
CA ILE A 142 8.75 -9.66 0.81
C ILE A 142 9.45 -9.23 -0.48
N LEU A 143 8.68 -8.76 -1.47
CA LEU A 143 9.22 -8.02 -2.60
C LEU A 143 9.33 -6.54 -2.25
N ASN A 144 10.46 -5.92 -2.57
CA ASN A 144 10.65 -4.48 -2.43
C ASN A 144 10.98 -3.85 -3.78
N ASN A 145 10.31 -2.76 -4.09
CA ASN A 145 10.61 -1.93 -5.24
C ASN A 145 12.07 -1.46 -5.20
N PRO A 146 12.91 -1.79 -6.20
CA PRO A 146 14.33 -1.42 -6.19
C PRO A 146 14.60 0.09 -6.28
N GLN A 147 13.63 0.89 -6.76
CA GLN A 147 13.72 2.35 -6.75
C GLN A 147 13.30 2.95 -5.41
N ARG A 148 12.44 2.26 -4.67
CA ARG A 148 11.91 2.67 -3.35
C ARG A 148 12.36 1.69 -2.27
N LYS A 149 13.66 1.63 -2.04
CA LYS A 149 14.23 0.70 -1.06
C LYS A 149 13.86 1.12 0.36
N ILE A 150 13.45 0.15 1.16
CA ILE A 150 13.27 0.37 2.59
C ILE A 150 14.61 0.79 3.23
N PRO A 151 14.66 1.87 4.04
CA PRO A 151 15.86 2.30 4.73
C PRO A 151 16.44 1.20 5.64
N LYS A 152 17.77 1.16 5.78
CA LYS A 152 18.48 0.10 6.54
C LYS A 152 17.98 -0.06 7.97
N GLU A 153 17.68 1.05 8.64
CA GLU A 153 17.22 1.05 10.03
C GLU A 153 15.84 0.40 10.17
N GLN A 154 14.96 0.62 9.17
CA GLN A 154 13.61 0.06 9.14
C GLN A 154 13.62 -1.40 8.64
N ARG A 155 14.57 -1.75 7.79
CA ARG A 155 14.75 -3.09 7.25
C ARG A 155 14.99 -4.13 8.34
N LYS A 156 15.70 -3.77 9.40
CA LYS A 156 15.97 -4.63 10.55
C LYS A 156 14.71 -5.18 11.21
N LEU A 157 13.62 -4.40 11.23
CA LEU A 157 12.34 -4.87 11.77
C LEU A 157 11.91 -6.20 11.13
N PHE A 158 12.20 -6.38 9.85
CA PHE A 158 11.80 -7.57 9.09
C PHE A 158 12.88 -8.66 9.18
N GLU A 159 14.14 -8.29 8.95
CA GLU A 159 15.26 -9.25 8.94
C GLU A 159 15.46 -9.93 10.30
N ASP A 160 15.37 -9.17 11.40
CA ASP A 160 15.50 -9.70 12.77
C ASP A 160 14.34 -10.64 13.13
N ASN A 161 13.23 -10.60 12.37
CA ASN A 161 12.07 -11.47 12.52
C ASN A 161 11.97 -12.54 11.41
N GLY A 162 13.08 -12.85 10.74
CA GLY A 162 13.18 -13.95 9.78
C GLY A 162 12.54 -13.68 8.42
N TRP A 163 12.36 -12.40 8.04
CA TRP A 163 11.86 -12.02 6.73
C TRP A 163 13.01 -11.73 5.77
N GLU A 164 12.96 -12.35 4.62
CA GLU A 164 13.82 -12.04 3.48
C GLU A 164 13.16 -10.93 2.64
N ILE A 165 13.95 -9.92 2.29
CA ILE A 165 13.52 -8.81 1.44
C ILE A 165 14.29 -8.89 0.13
N VAL A 166 13.61 -9.23 -0.95
CA VAL A 166 14.16 -9.34 -2.29
C VAL A 166 13.69 -8.20 -3.18
N HIS A 167 14.51 -7.80 -4.14
CA HIS A 167 14.09 -6.80 -5.12
C HIS A 167 13.15 -7.40 -6.14
N ALA A 168 12.06 -6.68 -6.44
CA ALA A 168 11.13 -7.05 -7.49
C ALA A 168 11.79 -7.03 -8.87
N ALA A 169 11.33 -7.90 -9.75
CA ALA A 169 11.72 -7.89 -11.16
C ALA A 169 11.36 -6.55 -11.82
N GLN A 170 12.12 -6.18 -12.85
CA GLN A 170 11.80 -4.97 -13.62
C GLN A 170 10.42 -5.12 -14.27
N PRO A 171 9.61 -4.05 -14.30
CA PRO A 171 8.36 -4.04 -15.04
C PRO A 171 8.58 -4.43 -16.51
N ALA A 172 7.68 -5.20 -17.08
CA ALA A 172 7.75 -5.56 -18.51
C ALA A 172 7.46 -4.36 -19.41
N HIS A 173 6.83 -3.33 -18.87
CA HIS A 173 6.48 -2.10 -19.58
C HIS A 173 7.26 -0.92 -19.03
N ASN A 174 7.95 -0.18 -19.90
CA ASN A 174 8.81 0.95 -19.54
C ASN A 174 8.04 2.25 -19.27
N ALA A 175 6.76 2.29 -19.60
CA ALA A 175 5.90 3.44 -19.38
C ALA A 175 4.53 2.99 -18.86
N PRO A 176 3.89 3.77 -17.98
CA PRO A 176 2.51 3.51 -17.60
C PRO A 176 1.59 3.62 -18.82
N PRO A 177 0.37 3.10 -18.76
CA PRO A 177 -0.63 3.31 -19.81
C PRO A 177 -0.86 4.80 -20.09
N SER A 178 -1.25 5.14 -21.29
CA SER A 178 -1.61 6.52 -21.65
C SER A 178 -2.62 7.09 -20.66
N LEU A 179 -2.45 8.37 -20.31
CA LEU A 179 -3.27 9.10 -19.32
C LEU A 179 -3.13 8.61 -17.87
N SER A 180 -2.18 7.73 -17.59
CA SER A 180 -1.88 7.29 -16.23
C SER A 180 -0.71 8.10 -15.65
N TYR A 181 -0.89 8.62 -14.45
CA TYR A 181 0.15 9.32 -13.67
C TYR A 181 0.85 8.40 -12.67
N TYR A 182 0.70 7.09 -12.80
CA TYR A 182 1.19 6.13 -11.84
C TYR A 182 2.52 5.53 -12.24
N SER A 183 3.22 5.01 -11.26
CA SER A 183 4.49 4.34 -11.47
C SER A 183 4.33 3.07 -12.31
N VAL A 184 5.32 2.76 -13.14
CA VAL A 184 5.42 1.47 -13.84
C VAL A 184 5.47 0.29 -12.85
N TRP A 185 5.80 0.55 -11.58
CA TRP A 185 5.89 -0.44 -10.52
C TRP A 185 4.54 -0.98 -10.04
N LEU A 186 3.43 -0.60 -10.69
CA LEU A 186 2.16 -1.33 -10.56
C LEU A 186 2.29 -2.81 -10.93
N SER A 187 3.36 -3.22 -11.62
CA SER A 187 3.73 -4.62 -11.81
C SER A 187 3.84 -5.41 -10.51
N MET A 188 4.17 -4.73 -9.39
CA MET A 188 4.25 -5.33 -8.05
C MET A 188 2.89 -5.45 -7.35
N ASN A 189 1.84 -4.86 -7.88
CA ASN A 189 0.51 -4.87 -7.28
C ASN A 189 -0.22 -6.19 -7.58
N VAL A 190 0.42 -7.29 -7.19
CA VAL A 190 -0.06 -8.66 -7.36
C VAL A 190 -1.06 -9.01 -6.27
N LEU A 191 -1.95 -9.96 -6.52
CA LEU A 191 -2.90 -10.46 -5.54
C LEU A 191 -2.47 -11.85 -5.05
N VAL A 192 -2.02 -11.92 -3.81
CA VAL A 192 -1.67 -13.17 -3.15
C VAL A 192 -2.94 -13.81 -2.61
N LEU A 193 -3.28 -14.99 -3.11
CA LEU A 193 -4.47 -15.73 -2.67
C LEU A 193 -4.20 -16.58 -1.42
N ASP A 194 -3.03 -17.17 -1.36
CA ASP A 194 -2.55 -18.00 -0.27
C ASP A 194 -1.00 -18.07 -0.29
N PRO A 195 -0.33 -18.71 0.69
CA PRO A 195 1.14 -18.79 0.73
C PRO A 195 1.82 -19.48 -0.47
N LYS A 196 1.06 -20.04 -1.38
CA LYS A 196 1.57 -20.76 -2.57
C LYS A 196 1.10 -20.16 -3.87
N THR A 197 -0.01 -19.41 -3.88
CA THR A 197 -0.71 -18.99 -5.10
C THR A 197 -0.80 -17.47 -5.20
N VAL A 198 -0.42 -16.93 -6.35
CA VAL A 198 -0.42 -15.49 -6.61
C VAL A 198 -0.96 -15.18 -8.02
N CYS A 199 -1.86 -14.20 -8.09
CA CYS A 199 -2.32 -13.64 -9.36
C CYS A 199 -1.40 -12.51 -9.80
N VAL A 200 -0.98 -12.53 -11.06
CA VAL A 200 -0.11 -11.53 -11.68
C VAL A 200 -0.76 -11.01 -12.95
N GLU A 201 -0.60 -9.72 -13.26
CA GLU A 201 -1.04 -9.20 -14.54
C GLU A 201 -0.28 -9.91 -15.68
N LYS A 202 -1.03 -10.42 -16.65
CA LYS A 202 -0.57 -11.38 -17.66
C LYS A 202 0.63 -10.88 -18.49
N SER A 203 0.71 -9.58 -18.75
CA SER A 203 1.82 -9.01 -19.53
C SER A 203 3.08 -8.75 -18.70
N GLU A 204 3.02 -8.82 -17.36
CA GLU A 204 4.16 -8.63 -16.46
C GLU A 204 4.98 -9.94 -16.34
N VAL A 205 5.52 -10.38 -17.47
CA VAL A 205 6.18 -11.68 -17.61
C VAL A 205 7.42 -11.86 -16.73
N TYR A 206 8.15 -10.77 -16.44
CA TYR A 206 9.34 -10.83 -15.58
C TYR A 206 8.96 -11.01 -14.12
N GLN A 207 7.87 -10.38 -13.68
CA GLN A 207 7.34 -10.55 -12.34
C GLN A 207 6.77 -11.95 -12.15
N ALA A 208 6.08 -12.48 -13.16
CA ALA A 208 5.56 -13.85 -13.16
C ALA A 208 6.71 -14.88 -13.06
N ASP A 209 7.76 -14.76 -13.88
CA ASP A 209 8.94 -15.63 -13.86
C ASP A 209 9.67 -15.56 -12.51
N GLN A 210 9.80 -14.37 -11.91
CA GLN A 210 10.43 -14.24 -10.60
C GLN A 210 9.62 -14.97 -9.51
N LEU A 211 8.30 -14.81 -9.50
CA LEU A 211 7.44 -15.43 -8.50
C LEU A 211 7.41 -16.95 -8.62
N ASP A 212 7.40 -17.47 -9.85
CA ASP A 212 7.53 -18.91 -10.12
C ASP A 212 8.86 -19.45 -9.57
N LYS A 213 9.98 -18.79 -9.85
CA LYS A 213 11.30 -19.15 -9.30
C LYS A 213 11.37 -19.08 -7.77
N LEU A 214 10.57 -18.22 -7.15
CA LEU A 214 10.41 -18.13 -5.70
C LEU A 214 9.47 -19.20 -5.14
N GLY A 215 8.96 -20.10 -6.01
CA GLY A 215 8.14 -21.25 -5.63
C GLY A 215 6.66 -20.93 -5.42
N MET A 216 6.15 -19.89 -6.09
CA MET A 216 4.72 -19.58 -6.14
C MET A 216 4.08 -20.20 -7.36
N GLU A 217 2.85 -20.66 -7.23
CA GLU A 217 1.97 -20.96 -8.36
C GLU A 217 1.42 -19.64 -8.91
N VAL A 218 1.80 -19.28 -10.14
CA VAL A 218 1.44 -18.01 -10.75
C VAL A 218 0.21 -18.16 -11.64
N ILE A 219 -0.84 -17.37 -11.35
CA ILE A 219 -2.05 -17.28 -12.16
C ILE A 219 -2.00 -15.96 -12.97
N PRO A 220 -1.77 -16.02 -14.29
CA PRO A 220 -1.78 -14.82 -15.12
C PRO A 220 -3.20 -14.34 -15.38
N ILE A 221 -3.47 -13.07 -15.09
CA ILE A 221 -4.77 -12.42 -15.29
C ILE A 221 -4.60 -11.27 -16.28
N ASP A 222 -5.47 -11.21 -17.27
CA ASP A 222 -5.52 -10.09 -18.21
C ASP A 222 -6.18 -8.89 -17.53
N PHE A 223 -5.37 -7.93 -17.08
CA PHE A 223 -5.81 -6.84 -16.20
C PHE A 223 -5.19 -5.47 -16.55
N ARG A 224 -4.44 -5.39 -17.65
CA ARG A 224 -3.67 -4.19 -18.03
C ARG A 224 -4.53 -2.94 -18.19
N ASP A 225 -5.73 -3.08 -18.70
CA ASP A 225 -6.64 -1.94 -18.96
C ASP A 225 -7.05 -1.23 -17.66
N VAL A 226 -7.02 -1.92 -16.52
CA VAL A 226 -7.35 -1.34 -15.21
C VAL A 226 -6.24 -0.41 -14.69
N TYR A 227 -5.01 -0.55 -15.15
CA TYR A 227 -3.89 0.30 -14.74
C TYR A 227 -4.14 1.79 -14.99
N ALA A 228 -4.95 2.13 -15.99
CA ALA A 228 -5.34 3.51 -16.27
C ALA A 228 -6.09 4.18 -15.09
N PHE A 229 -6.71 3.39 -14.21
CA PHE A 229 -7.36 3.87 -12.98
C PHE A 229 -6.42 3.96 -11.77
N GLY A 230 -5.14 3.66 -11.95
CA GLY A 230 -4.12 3.83 -10.92
C GLY A 230 -3.94 2.64 -9.97
N GLY A 231 -4.34 1.47 -10.39
CA GLY A 231 -4.21 0.24 -9.61
C GLY A 231 -4.07 -0.99 -10.47
N SER A 232 -3.78 -2.13 -9.84
CA SER A 232 -3.79 -3.43 -10.47
C SER A 232 -4.59 -4.41 -9.62
N LEU A 233 -4.23 -5.67 -9.59
CA LEU A 233 -5.01 -6.76 -8.98
C LEU A 233 -5.27 -6.54 -7.49
N HIS A 234 -4.26 -6.21 -6.69
CA HIS A 234 -4.43 -5.97 -5.25
C HIS A 234 -5.33 -4.74 -4.99
N CYS A 235 -5.11 -3.63 -5.68
CA CYS A 235 -5.90 -2.41 -5.55
C CYS A 235 -7.40 -2.61 -5.86
N SER A 236 -7.74 -3.65 -6.64
CA SER A 236 -9.12 -3.96 -7.02
C SER A 236 -9.83 -4.88 -6.03
N THR A 237 -9.20 -5.17 -4.89
CA THR A 237 -9.71 -6.09 -3.87
C THR A 237 -9.84 -5.40 -2.52
N THR A 238 -10.66 -5.97 -1.67
CA THR A 238 -10.81 -5.58 -0.27
C THR A 238 -10.89 -6.83 0.58
N ASP A 239 -10.05 -6.93 1.60
CA ASP A 239 -10.10 -8.02 2.56
C ASP A 239 -11.33 -7.89 3.46
N ALA A 240 -12.37 -8.66 3.17
CA ALA A 240 -13.59 -8.69 3.99
C ALA A 240 -13.40 -9.54 5.25
N VAL A 241 -12.61 -10.61 5.16
CA VAL A 241 -12.35 -11.55 6.26
C VAL A 241 -10.86 -11.88 6.29
N SER A 242 -10.25 -11.69 7.46
CA SER A 242 -8.86 -12.10 7.70
C SER A 242 -8.88 -13.36 8.59
N TYR A 243 -8.74 -14.52 7.97
CA TYR A 243 -8.52 -15.75 8.71
C TYR A 243 -7.08 -15.79 9.24
N THR A 244 -6.91 -16.15 10.51
CA THR A 244 -5.57 -16.19 11.14
C THR A 244 -4.59 -17.13 10.46
N HIS A 245 -5.05 -18.12 9.72
CA HIS A 245 -4.22 -19.05 8.96
C HIS A 245 -3.81 -18.53 7.56
N LEU A 246 -4.47 -17.49 7.06
CA LEU A 246 -4.09 -16.77 5.84
C LEU A 246 -3.28 -15.51 6.15
N THR A 247 -3.22 -15.09 7.42
CA THR A 247 -2.31 -14.01 7.81
C THR A 247 -0.88 -14.51 7.68
N LEU A 248 -0.06 -13.73 7.03
CA LEU A 248 1.39 -13.94 7.03
C LEU A 248 1.87 -14.08 8.48
N PRO A 249 2.86 -14.93 8.78
CA PRO A 249 3.31 -15.15 10.14
C PRO A 249 3.59 -13.81 10.79
N THR A 250 3.05 -13.68 11.98
CA THR A 250 3.26 -12.54 12.86
C THR A 250 4.75 -12.24 12.91
N ILE A 251 5.13 -10.99 12.77
CA ILE A 251 6.46 -10.56 13.20
C ILE A 251 6.51 -10.93 14.68
N CYS A 252 7.24 -11.99 15.01
CA CYS A 252 7.30 -12.48 16.38
C CYS A 252 7.87 -11.37 17.26
N SER A 253 7.12 -10.97 18.28
CA SER A 253 7.69 -10.16 19.34
C SER A 253 8.62 -11.03 20.17
N VAL A 254 9.86 -10.61 20.31
CA VAL A 254 10.70 -10.96 21.44
C VAL A 254 10.18 -10.18 22.63
#